data_38d4a512e8d2a6b27d565c236e6fd0c5
#
_entry.id   38d4a512e8d2a6b27d565c236e6fd0c5
#
_cell.length_a   1.000
_cell.length_b   1.000
_cell.length_c   1.000
_cell.angle_alpha   90.00
_cell.angle_beta   90.00
_cell.angle_gamma   90.00
#
_symmetry.space_group_name_H-M   'P 1'
#
loop_
_entity.id
_entity.type
_entity.pdbx_description
1 polymer ?
#
loop_
_entity_poly.entity_id
_entity_poly.type
_entity_poly.pdbx_seq_one_letter_code
_entity_poly.pdbx_strand_id
1 'polypeptide(L)'
;MNTSLLKFLSFILLFFATASILPVNVSAQAKYFIGFTDKQNSTYSVDKPNEFLSARAIERRLKQGIAITTDDLPVSSTYINQVAQIATTIHYPLRWFNGVVATLTPQQLTAIQELSFVKSVTKIFEPTKSSTEEETDWQPLNRSDKNVFANLNYGASYTQVAMLNGHILHGNGYLGDGLVIAVLDAGFLNANTHSAFDSLWQRGRIVGTRDFVNPQSDIYKEHYHGTMVLSTMGGYVDGNLIGTAPRAKYWLIRTEDAATEQIIEEYNWAAGAEFADSAGADIINSSLGYTTFDVVGQNHTYQDLNGNTAPVTLAANMAASKGLVVVVSAGNDGNSPWHYISVPADSPYVLTVGAVDNKKMKADFSSFGPTADGRIKPDVCAMGKGTVLAIATGTTGTSNGTSFSSPLMAGMVACLWQAKPSLTAQQIVELVKSSSSNYTSPDNSTGYGIPDFAQASTSSVTEARSSIELWPNPFASEIFIRLGKSFMPANISIFTTSGQLILTKNAISDGTGQIEINVPNELPKGIYILSIHISGNNYHVTGIKQ
;
A
#
# COMPACT_ATOMS: atom_id res chain seq x y z
N MET A 1 -67.88 -71.28 30.33
CA MET A 1 -66.73 -71.79 31.10
C MET A 1 -65.54 -70.83 30.86
N ASN A 2 -65.32 -69.97 31.81
CA ASN A 2 -64.12 -69.75 32.58
C ASN A 2 -62.80 -69.74 31.81
N THR A 3 -62.08 -68.67 31.82
CA THR A 3 -61.14 -68.30 32.91
C THR A 3 -60.52 -66.93 32.67
N SER A 4 -60.44 -66.20 33.76
CA SER A 4 -59.75 -64.96 33.93
C SER A 4 -58.24 -65.10 33.74
N LEU A 5 -57.59 -64.12 33.13
CA LEU A 5 -56.14 -63.95 33.25
C LEU A 5 -55.83 -62.50 33.59
N LEU A 6 -55.22 -62.33 34.75
CA LEU A 6 -54.68 -61.09 35.28
C LEU A 6 -53.64 -60.48 34.31
N LYS A 7 -53.78 -59.21 34.00
CA LYS A 7 -52.74 -58.43 33.33
C LYS A 7 -51.98 -57.62 34.36
N PHE A 8 -50.71 -58.01 34.58
CA PHE A 8 -49.71 -57.15 35.25
C PHE A 8 -49.28 -56.03 34.30
N LEU A 9 -49.63 -54.81 34.63
CA LEU A 9 -49.09 -53.64 33.96
C LEU A 9 -47.80 -53.20 34.66
N SER A 10 -46.65 -53.46 34.05
CA SER A 10 -45.38 -52.83 34.42
C SER A 10 -45.28 -51.46 33.77
N PHE A 11 -45.35 -50.41 34.59
CA PHE A 11 -45.11 -49.05 34.16
C PHE A 11 -43.58 -48.85 34.09
N ILE A 12 -43.01 -48.82 32.88
CA ILE A 12 -41.63 -48.35 32.65
C ILE A 12 -41.71 -46.84 32.47
N LEU A 13 -41.27 -46.06 33.49
CA LEU A 13 -41.07 -44.63 33.37
C LEU A 13 -39.77 -44.40 32.58
N LEU A 14 -39.90 -44.05 31.29
CA LEU A 14 -38.81 -43.57 30.47
C LEU A 14 -38.57 -42.07 30.81
N PHE A 15 -37.55 -41.80 31.61
CA PHE A 15 -37.06 -40.45 31.81
C PHE A 15 -36.34 -39.99 30.53
N PHE A 16 -37.00 -39.25 29.66
CA PHE A 16 -36.35 -38.47 28.61
C PHE A 16 -35.69 -37.27 29.28
N ALA A 17 -34.41 -37.39 29.56
CA ALA A 17 -33.57 -36.21 29.81
C ALA A 17 -33.44 -35.44 28.49
N THR A 18 -34.30 -34.45 28.25
CA THR A 18 -34.09 -33.45 27.24
C THR A 18 -32.87 -32.61 27.63
N ALA A 19 -31.69 -33.01 27.17
CA ALA A 19 -30.55 -32.12 27.16
C ALA A 19 -30.94 -30.94 26.27
N SER A 20 -31.33 -29.83 26.87
CA SER A 20 -31.45 -28.56 26.20
C SER A 20 -30.05 -28.20 25.68
N ILE A 21 -29.75 -28.55 24.45
CA ILE A 21 -28.63 -27.96 23.71
C ILE A 21 -29.00 -26.49 23.55
N LEU A 22 -28.59 -25.68 24.51
CA LEU A 22 -28.59 -24.24 24.31
C LEU A 22 -27.75 -23.99 23.05
N PRO A 23 -28.28 -23.27 22.04
CA PRO A 23 -27.44 -22.87 20.93
C PRO A 23 -26.28 -22.08 21.54
N VAL A 24 -25.08 -22.66 21.44
CA VAL A 24 -23.87 -21.86 21.65
C VAL A 24 -23.93 -20.83 20.54
N ASN A 25 -24.41 -19.64 20.87
CA ASN A 25 -24.22 -18.48 20.01
C ASN A 25 -22.71 -18.35 19.90
N VAL A 26 -22.15 -18.88 18.82
CA VAL A 26 -20.82 -18.51 18.37
C VAL A 26 -20.96 -17.07 17.90
N SER A 27 -21.00 -16.16 18.87
CA SER A 27 -20.84 -14.74 18.59
C SER A 27 -19.50 -14.64 17.87
N ALA A 28 -19.50 -14.15 16.64
CA ALA A 28 -18.28 -13.87 15.95
C ALA A 28 -17.43 -12.98 16.87
N GLN A 29 -16.21 -13.44 17.17
CA GLN A 29 -15.39 -12.83 18.20
C GLN A 29 -14.64 -11.63 17.62
N ALA A 30 -14.45 -10.59 18.44
CA ALA A 30 -13.70 -9.40 18.04
C ALA A 30 -12.22 -9.75 17.75
N LYS A 31 -11.64 -9.06 16.74
CA LYS A 31 -10.21 -9.17 16.46
C LYS A 31 -9.49 -7.93 16.97
N TYR A 32 -8.28 -8.15 17.42
CA TYR A 32 -7.44 -7.12 18.04
C TYR A 32 -6.06 -7.12 17.41
N PHE A 33 -5.47 -5.95 17.25
CA PHE A 33 -4.04 -5.81 17.06
C PHE A 33 -3.38 -5.72 18.44
N ILE A 34 -2.39 -6.56 18.67
CA ILE A 34 -1.60 -6.64 19.90
C ILE A 34 -0.18 -6.20 19.57
N GLY A 35 0.17 -4.98 19.95
CA GLY A 35 1.49 -4.40 19.73
C GLY A 35 2.46 -4.78 20.85
N PHE A 36 3.71 -5.11 20.50
CA PHE A 36 4.77 -5.52 21.43
C PHE A 36 5.76 -4.38 21.70
N THR A 37 6.44 -4.44 22.84
CA THR A 37 7.41 -3.41 23.26
C THR A 37 8.65 -3.37 22.38
N ASP A 38 9.12 -4.54 21.94
CA ASP A 38 10.39 -4.73 21.24
C ASP A 38 10.39 -6.01 20.39
N LYS A 39 11.52 -6.31 19.75
CA LYS A 39 11.78 -7.55 19.01
C LYS A 39 12.86 -8.40 19.68
N GLN A 40 13.02 -8.30 21.01
CA GLN A 40 14.02 -9.08 21.73
C GLN A 40 13.73 -10.59 21.60
N ASN A 41 14.80 -11.36 21.69
CA ASN A 41 14.74 -12.82 21.49
C ASN A 41 14.22 -13.25 20.11
N SER A 42 14.33 -12.38 19.10
CA SER A 42 14.14 -12.80 17.72
C SER A 42 15.21 -13.84 17.36
N THR A 43 14.80 -14.90 16.68
CA THR A 43 15.71 -15.89 16.10
C THR A 43 16.38 -15.39 14.82
N TYR A 44 15.95 -14.25 14.31
CA TYR A 44 16.45 -13.63 13.09
C TYR A 44 17.46 -12.51 13.38
N SER A 45 18.40 -12.30 12.46
CA SER A 45 19.42 -11.25 12.54
C SER A 45 19.42 -10.42 11.26
N VAL A 46 19.67 -9.12 11.37
CA VAL A 46 19.85 -8.22 10.23
C VAL A 46 21.02 -8.64 9.33
N ASP A 47 21.99 -9.36 9.87
CA ASP A 47 23.14 -9.90 9.14
C ASP A 47 22.80 -11.12 8.27
N LYS A 48 21.60 -11.68 8.45
CA LYS A 48 21.10 -12.86 7.70
C LYS A 48 19.73 -12.58 7.05
N PRO A 49 19.63 -11.54 6.21
CA PRO A 49 18.35 -11.11 5.66
C PRO A 49 17.68 -12.16 4.76
N ASN A 50 18.43 -13.09 4.18
CA ASN A 50 17.91 -14.19 3.38
C ASN A 50 17.01 -15.18 4.14
N GLU A 51 16.99 -15.12 5.47
CA GLU A 51 16.09 -15.93 6.30
C GLU A 51 14.65 -15.37 6.34
N PHE A 52 14.44 -14.09 5.97
CA PHE A 52 13.12 -13.43 6.03
C PHE A 52 12.80 -12.51 4.83
N LEU A 53 13.76 -12.25 3.95
CA LEU A 53 13.58 -11.49 2.70
C LEU A 53 13.99 -12.36 1.51
N SER A 54 13.25 -12.26 0.42
CA SER A 54 13.66 -12.89 -0.85
C SER A 54 14.94 -12.24 -1.40
N ALA A 55 15.66 -12.98 -2.23
CA ALA A 55 16.85 -12.45 -2.92
C ALA A 55 16.52 -11.15 -3.69
N ARG A 56 15.33 -11.07 -4.31
CA ARG A 56 14.89 -9.89 -5.03
C ARG A 56 14.63 -8.69 -4.10
N ALA A 57 14.08 -8.91 -2.91
CA ALA A 57 13.88 -7.86 -1.91
C ALA A 57 15.22 -7.30 -1.40
N ILE A 58 16.20 -8.17 -1.19
CA ILE A 58 17.57 -7.78 -0.80
C ILE A 58 18.23 -7.00 -1.93
N GLU A 59 18.14 -7.48 -3.17
CA GLU A 59 18.72 -6.81 -4.35
C GLU A 59 18.10 -5.41 -4.56
N ARG A 60 16.76 -5.26 -4.42
CA ARG A 60 16.07 -3.96 -4.52
C ARG A 60 16.64 -2.96 -3.52
N ARG A 61 16.82 -3.36 -2.24
CA ARG A 61 17.40 -2.50 -1.23
C ARG A 61 18.85 -2.14 -1.54
N LEU A 62 19.64 -3.13 -1.91
CA LEU A 62 21.05 -2.92 -2.25
C LEU A 62 21.22 -1.91 -3.39
N LYS A 63 20.43 -2.06 -4.48
CA LYS A 63 20.45 -1.14 -5.63
C LYS A 63 20.07 0.29 -5.25
N GLN A 64 19.24 0.46 -4.24
CA GLN A 64 18.75 1.77 -3.80
C GLN A 64 19.49 2.30 -2.57
N GLY A 65 20.53 1.60 -2.08
CA GLY A 65 21.30 2.02 -0.91
C GLY A 65 20.50 1.96 0.40
N ILE A 66 19.47 1.12 0.50
CA ILE A 66 18.59 0.98 1.66
C ILE A 66 19.15 -0.09 2.59
N ALA A 67 19.46 0.29 3.82
CA ALA A 67 19.94 -0.64 4.84
C ALA A 67 18.80 -1.55 5.33
N ILE A 68 19.17 -2.79 5.67
CA ILE A 68 18.30 -3.69 6.42
C ILE A 68 18.45 -3.37 7.90
N THR A 69 17.33 -3.13 8.58
CA THR A 69 17.28 -2.65 9.95
C THR A 69 16.45 -3.59 10.84
N THR A 70 16.38 -3.30 12.13
CA THR A 70 15.56 -4.05 13.08
C THR A 70 14.07 -4.01 12.72
N ASP A 71 13.60 -2.99 12.00
CA ASP A 71 12.21 -2.91 11.54
C ASP A 71 11.89 -4.01 10.51
N ASP A 72 12.90 -4.50 9.79
CA ASP A 72 12.75 -5.58 8.82
C ASP A 72 12.66 -6.97 9.46
N LEU A 73 13.11 -7.11 10.71
CA LEU A 73 13.08 -8.40 11.41
C LEU A 73 11.63 -8.86 11.63
N PRO A 74 11.35 -10.16 11.48
CA PRO A 74 10.09 -10.74 11.92
C PRO A 74 9.80 -10.46 13.41
N VAL A 75 8.53 -10.47 13.76
CA VAL A 75 8.07 -10.35 15.14
C VAL A 75 8.62 -11.51 15.98
N SER A 76 8.94 -11.26 17.25
CA SER A 76 9.46 -12.29 18.16
C SER A 76 8.53 -13.51 18.23
N SER A 77 9.02 -14.68 17.82
CA SER A 77 8.27 -15.93 17.88
C SER A 77 7.93 -16.32 19.32
N THR A 78 8.77 -15.94 20.28
CA THR A 78 8.51 -16.15 21.71
C THR A 78 7.27 -15.38 22.17
N TYR A 79 7.11 -14.12 21.75
CA TYR A 79 5.94 -13.31 22.08
C TYR A 79 4.68 -13.83 21.38
N ILE A 80 4.79 -14.17 20.10
CA ILE A 80 3.68 -14.78 19.34
C ILE A 80 3.20 -16.05 20.01
N ASN A 81 4.10 -16.94 20.42
CA ASN A 81 3.75 -18.20 21.07
C ASN A 81 3.06 -18.00 22.43
N GLN A 82 3.50 -17.02 23.22
CA GLN A 82 2.85 -16.70 24.50
C GLN A 82 1.43 -16.15 24.28
N VAL A 83 1.24 -15.26 23.31
CA VAL A 83 -0.09 -14.77 22.92
C VAL A 83 -0.96 -15.92 22.41
N ALA A 84 -0.41 -16.83 21.60
CA ALA A 84 -1.14 -17.98 21.05
C ALA A 84 -1.64 -18.98 22.11
N GLN A 85 -0.99 -19.05 23.28
CA GLN A 85 -1.47 -19.88 24.41
C GLN A 85 -2.72 -19.31 25.07
N ILE A 86 -2.99 -18.01 24.90
CA ILE A 86 -4.11 -17.30 25.51
C ILE A 86 -5.21 -17.04 24.48
N ALA A 87 -4.84 -16.56 23.29
CA ALA A 87 -5.77 -16.14 22.24
C ALA A 87 -6.58 -17.31 21.65
N THR A 88 -7.77 -17.03 21.16
CA THR A 88 -8.57 -18.01 20.41
C THR A 88 -7.88 -18.38 19.09
N THR A 89 -7.37 -17.39 18.37
CA THR A 89 -6.69 -17.58 17.08
C THR A 89 -5.70 -16.44 16.84
N ILE A 90 -4.51 -16.77 16.33
CA ILE A 90 -3.59 -15.80 15.72
C ILE A 90 -3.83 -15.80 14.21
N HIS A 91 -4.05 -14.63 13.62
CA HIS A 91 -4.28 -14.48 12.19
C HIS A 91 -2.98 -14.29 11.43
N TYR A 92 -2.24 -13.23 11.75
CA TYR A 92 -0.94 -12.93 11.14
C TYR A 92 -0.13 -11.96 12.01
N PRO A 93 1.22 -12.02 11.93
CA PRO A 93 2.10 -11.00 12.50
C PRO A 93 2.24 -9.80 11.57
N LEU A 94 2.55 -8.64 12.15
CA LEU A 94 2.88 -7.39 11.47
C LEU A 94 4.25 -6.91 11.95
N ARG A 95 5.28 -7.10 11.13
CA ARG A 95 6.67 -6.79 11.52
C ARG A 95 6.94 -5.29 11.62
N TRP A 96 6.32 -4.47 10.75
CA TRP A 96 6.50 -3.02 10.79
C TRP A 96 5.83 -2.39 12.00
N PHE A 97 4.72 -2.94 12.45
CA PHE A 97 4.02 -2.51 13.66
C PHE A 97 4.44 -3.27 14.92
N ASN A 98 5.31 -4.28 14.76
CA ASN A 98 5.81 -5.14 15.83
C ASN A 98 4.69 -5.72 16.70
N GLY A 99 3.81 -6.50 16.10
CA GLY A 99 2.68 -7.08 16.79
C GLY A 99 2.02 -8.20 16.02
N VAL A 100 0.86 -8.63 16.50
CA VAL A 100 0.04 -9.67 15.87
C VAL A 100 -1.43 -9.28 15.84
N VAL A 101 -2.16 -9.78 14.85
CA VAL A 101 -3.62 -9.73 14.81
C VAL A 101 -4.16 -11.05 15.37
N ALA A 102 -5.04 -10.96 16.37
CA ALA A 102 -5.61 -12.11 17.05
C ALA A 102 -7.09 -11.93 17.38
N THR A 103 -7.80 -13.05 17.45
CA THR A 103 -9.17 -13.12 17.99
C THR A 103 -9.12 -13.37 19.49
N LEU A 104 -9.80 -12.52 20.27
CA LEU A 104 -9.84 -12.60 21.73
C LEU A 104 -11.27 -12.57 22.27
N THR A 105 -11.53 -13.34 23.33
CA THR A 105 -12.66 -13.12 24.23
C THR A 105 -12.35 -12.01 25.24
N PRO A 106 -13.33 -11.44 25.97
CA PRO A 106 -13.09 -10.44 27.00
C PRO A 106 -12.11 -10.90 28.10
N GLN A 107 -12.16 -12.17 28.50
CA GLN A 107 -11.25 -12.73 29.50
C GLN A 107 -9.82 -12.85 28.96
N GLN A 108 -9.68 -13.27 27.69
CA GLN A 108 -8.38 -13.35 27.03
C GLN A 108 -7.76 -11.97 26.83
N LEU A 109 -8.58 -10.96 26.51
CA LEU A 109 -8.13 -9.56 26.39
C LEU A 109 -7.46 -9.09 27.67
N THR A 110 -8.10 -9.31 28.84
CA THR A 110 -7.52 -8.94 30.14
C THR A 110 -6.18 -9.66 30.38
N ALA A 111 -6.12 -10.97 30.13
CA ALA A 111 -4.89 -11.74 30.32
C ALA A 111 -3.75 -11.30 29.38
N ILE A 112 -4.06 -10.92 28.14
CA ILE A 112 -3.08 -10.39 27.18
C ILE A 112 -2.52 -9.05 27.64
N GLN A 113 -3.37 -8.17 28.19
CA GLN A 113 -2.96 -6.84 28.66
C GLN A 113 -2.01 -6.90 29.88
N GLU A 114 -2.01 -7.98 30.61
CA GLU A 114 -1.11 -8.21 31.76
C GLU A 114 0.30 -8.70 31.36
N LEU A 115 0.52 -9.08 30.09
CA LEU A 115 1.82 -9.52 29.61
C LEU A 115 2.80 -8.35 29.52
N SER A 116 3.95 -8.45 30.19
CA SER A 116 4.92 -7.36 30.30
C SER A 116 5.49 -6.85 28.96
N PHE A 117 5.48 -7.68 27.94
CA PHE A 117 5.95 -7.33 26.59
C PHE A 117 4.84 -6.79 25.68
N VAL A 118 3.60 -6.72 26.14
CA VAL A 118 2.49 -6.12 25.41
C VAL A 118 2.48 -4.61 25.64
N LYS A 119 2.63 -3.84 24.59
CA LYS A 119 2.64 -2.37 24.59
C LYS A 119 1.24 -1.79 24.45
N SER A 120 0.42 -2.39 23.59
CA SER A 120 -0.93 -1.92 23.27
C SER A 120 -1.82 -3.06 22.79
N VAL A 121 -3.12 -2.94 23.04
CA VAL A 121 -4.14 -3.81 22.45
C VAL A 121 -5.25 -2.94 21.90
N THR A 122 -5.45 -2.99 20.59
CA THR A 122 -6.45 -2.17 19.87
C THR A 122 -7.48 -3.08 19.24
N LYS A 123 -8.78 -2.85 19.49
CA LYS A 123 -9.85 -3.55 18.79
C LYS A 123 -9.92 -3.05 17.35
N ILE A 124 -9.81 -3.97 16.40
CA ILE A 124 -9.77 -3.63 14.96
C ILE A 124 -10.92 -4.25 14.16
N PHE A 125 -11.65 -5.19 14.75
CA PHE A 125 -12.83 -5.79 14.15
C PHE A 125 -13.85 -6.15 15.22
N GLU A 126 -15.11 -5.88 14.92
CA GLU A 126 -16.25 -6.41 15.66
C GLU A 126 -17.34 -6.87 14.68
N PRO A 127 -18.06 -7.95 15.01
CA PRO A 127 -19.10 -8.46 14.14
C PRO A 127 -20.22 -7.43 13.96
N THR A 128 -20.37 -6.96 12.75
CA THR A 128 -21.46 -6.09 12.31
C THR A 128 -22.39 -6.84 11.36
N LYS A 129 -23.53 -6.26 11.02
CA LYS A 129 -24.31 -6.76 9.90
C LYS A 129 -23.57 -6.38 8.62
N SER A 130 -23.43 -7.36 7.71
CA SER A 130 -22.85 -7.14 6.38
C SER A 130 -23.51 -5.94 5.70
N SER A 131 -22.68 -5.05 5.15
CA SER A 131 -23.11 -4.01 4.22
C SER A 131 -23.50 -4.67 2.89
N THR A 132 -24.41 -4.06 2.15
CA THR A 132 -24.70 -4.45 0.76
C THR A 132 -23.55 -3.96 -0.12
N GLU A 133 -22.99 -4.84 -0.96
CA GLU A 133 -22.00 -4.45 -1.97
C GLU A 133 -22.52 -3.29 -2.82
N GLU A 134 -21.68 -2.28 -3.05
CA GLU A 134 -21.95 -1.28 -4.08
C GLU A 134 -21.84 -1.93 -5.46
N GLU A 135 -22.94 -1.91 -6.23
CA GLU A 135 -22.91 -2.33 -7.63
C GLU A 135 -21.99 -1.38 -8.42
N THR A 136 -20.91 -1.92 -8.95
CA THR A 136 -20.05 -1.16 -9.86
C THR A 136 -20.76 -0.95 -11.19
N ASP A 137 -20.93 0.32 -11.59
CA ASP A 137 -21.52 0.67 -12.89
C ASP A 137 -20.50 0.39 -14.01
N TRP A 138 -20.56 -0.81 -14.58
CA TRP A 138 -19.79 -1.17 -15.76
C TRP A 138 -20.72 -1.31 -16.99
N GLN A 139 -20.21 -0.87 -18.16
CA GLN A 139 -20.94 -0.96 -19.41
C GLN A 139 -20.20 -1.88 -20.40
N PRO A 140 -20.88 -2.86 -21.02
CA PRO A 140 -20.25 -3.69 -22.05
C PRO A 140 -19.79 -2.86 -23.26
N LEU A 141 -18.62 -3.20 -23.80
CA LEU A 141 -18.13 -2.59 -25.03
C LEU A 141 -18.70 -3.28 -26.26
N ASN A 142 -19.37 -2.51 -27.11
CA ASN A 142 -19.93 -2.98 -28.37
C ASN A 142 -19.08 -2.60 -29.62
N ARG A 143 -17.85 -2.06 -29.43
CA ARG A 143 -17.00 -1.58 -30.52
C ARG A 143 -15.55 -1.99 -30.35
N SER A 144 -14.95 -2.46 -31.46
CA SER A 144 -13.48 -2.53 -31.61
C SER A 144 -13.05 -1.51 -32.66
N ASP A 145 -12.43 -0.41 -32.24
CA ASP A 145 -11.74 0.50 -33.13
C ASP A 145 -10.33 -0.05 -33.40
N LYS A 146 -9.85 -0.01 -34.65
CA LYS A 146 -8.49 -0.43 -34.97
C LYS A 146 -7.52 0.70 -34.67
N ASN A 147 -6.88 0.67 -33.51
CA ASN A 147 -5.83 1.58 -33.12
C ASN A 147 -4.52 0.81 -32.95
N VAL A 148 -3.83 0.57 -34.06
CA VAL A 148 -2.56 -0.18 -34.09
C VAL A 148 -1.39 0.78 -33.96
N PHE A 149 -0.51 0.55 -33.00
CA PHE A 149 0.76 1.25 -32.85
C PHE A 149 1.88 0.24 -32.54
N ALA A 150 3.00 0.30 -33.27
CA ALA A 150 4.16 -0.57 -33.07
C ALA A 150 3.81 -2.06 -32.94
N ASN A 151 2.91 -2.57 -33.78
CA ASN A 151 2.38 -3.94 -33.79
C ASN A 151 1.48 -4.33 -32.61
N LEU A 152 1.07 -3.37 -31.76
CA LEU A 152 0.07 -3.56 -30.72
C LEU A 152 -1.26 -2.94 -31.15
N ASN A 153 -2.29 -3.75 -31.18
CA ASN A 153 -3.65 -3.28 -31.53
C ASN A 153 -4.44 -3.03 -30.24
N TYR A 154 -4.38 -1.80 -29.74
CA TYR A 154 -5.01 -1.40 -28.47
C TYR A 154 -6.54 -1.40 -28.54
N GLY A 155 -7.13 -1.25 -29.73
CA GLY A 155 -8.56 -1.08 -29.89
C GLY A 155 -9.12 0.04 -29.01
N ALA A 156 -10.12 -0.30 -28.23
CA ALA A 156 -10.81 0.64 -27.36
C ALA A 156 -9.91 1.21 -26.23
N SER A 157 -8.90 0.46 -25.79
CA SER A 157 -8.00 0.91 -24.71
C SER A 157 -6.93 1.91 -25.15
N TYR A 158 -6.87 2.29 -26.44
CA TYR A 158 -5.84 3.18 -26.95
C TYR A 158 -5.77 4.52 -26.20
N THR A 159 -6.91 5.15 -25.96
CA THR A 159 -6.97 6.49 -25.36
C THR A 159 -6.34 6.53 -23.97
N GLN A 160 -6.60 5.53 -23.12
CA GLN A 160 -6.10 5.52 -21.75
C GLN A 160 -4.58 5.30 -21.68
N VAL A 161 -3.99 4.57 -22.64
CA VAL A 161 -2.55 4.36 -22.75
C VAL A 161 -1.87 5.55 -23.45
N ALA A 162 -2.47 6.05 -24.53
CA ALA A 162 -1.94 7.17 -25.31
C ALA A 162 -1.99 8.50 -24.56
N MET A 163 -2.96 8.69 -23.65
CA MET A 163 -3.05 9.86 -22.79
C MET A 163 -1.77 10.09 -21.98
N LEU A 164 -1.12 9.00 -21.57
CA LEU A 164 0.14 8.96 -20.81
C LEU A 164 1.37 8.86 -21.73
N ASN A 165 1.22 8.92 -23.06
CA ASN A 165 2.24 8.59 -24.04
C ASN A 165 2.86 7.19 -23.84
N GLY A 166 2.14 6.28 -23.16
CA GLY A 166 2.57 4.93 -22.87
C GLY A 166 2.78 4.07 -24.11
N HIS A 167 2.00 4.30 -25.18
CA HIS A 167 2.16 3.62 -26.46
C HIS A 167 3.56 3.85 -27.08
N ILE A 168 4.21 4.98 -26.78
CA ILE A 168 5.58 5.28 -27.23
C ILE A 168 6.58 4.39 -26.48
N LEU A 169 6.42 4.22 -25.15
CA LEU A 169 7.26 3.30 -24.37
C LEU A 169 7.09 1.85 -24.85
N HIS A 170 5.85 1.43 -25.11
CA HIS A 170 5.56 0.11 -25.65
C HIS A 170 6.21 -0.09 -27.03
N GLY A 171 6.17 0.95 -27.89
CA GLY A 171 6.85 0.95 -29.19
C GLY A 171 8.36 0.80 -29.09
N ASN A 172 8.96 1.28 -27.99
CA ASN A 172 10.37 1.13 -27.66
C ASN A 172 10.69 -0.19 -26.94
N GLY A 173 9.70 -1.08 -26.73
CA GLY A 173 9.86 -2.39 -26.10
C GLY A 173 9.75 -2.39 -24.59
N TYR A 174 9.39 -1.28 -23.94
CA TYR A 174 9.19 -1.18 -22.50
C TYR A 174 7.74 -1.51 -22.13
N LEU A 175 7.49 -2.77 -21.74
CA LEU A 175 6.17 -3.31 -21.43
C LEU A 175 6.07 -3.81 -19.98
N GLY A 176 7.02 -3.43 -19.12
CA GLY A 176 7.11 -3.84 -17.72
C GLY A 176 7.94 -5.11 -17.48
N ASP A 177 8.68 -5.60 -18.49
CA ASP A 177 9.53 -6.79 -18.30
C ASP A 177 10.54 -6.58 -17.16
N GLY A 178 10.70 -7.60 -16.32
CA GLY A 178 11.62 -7.58 -15.18
C GLY A 178 11.03 -7.00 -13.89
N LEU A 179 9.95 -6.22 -13.97
CA LEU A 179 9.29 -5.61 -12.81
C LEU A 179 8.20 -6.52 -12.23
N VAL A 180 7.97 -6.41 -10.92
CA VAL A 180 6.92 -7.13 -10.19
C VAL A 180 5.99 -6.12 -9.53
N ILE A 181 4.71 -6.19 -9.86
CA ILE A 181 3.65 -5.35 -9.29
C ILE A 181 2.84 -6.20 -8.32
N ALA A 182 2.72 -5.77 -7.08
CA ALA A 182 1.77 -6.32 -6.12
C ALA A 182 0.45 -5.55 -6.22
N VAL A 183 -0.64 -6.25 -6.49
CA VAL A 183 -1.99 -5.69 -6.56
C VAL A 183 -2.71 -6.05 -5.27
N LEU A 184 -2.97 -5.03 -4.43
CA LEU A 184 -3.73 -5.16 -3.18
C LEU A 184 -5.17 -4.78 -3.46
N ASP A 185 -6.12 -5.71 -3.23
CA ASP A 185 -7.51 -5.51 -3.65
C ASP A 185 -8.49 -6.43 -2.87
N ALA A 186 -9.79 -6.32 -3.15
CA ALA A 186 -10.86 -7.07 -2.49
C ALA A 186 -11.03 -8.52 -2.97
N GLY A 187 -10.43 -8.90 -4.08
CA GLY A 187 -10.56 -10.23 -4.71
C GLY A 187 -10.27 -10.16 -6.20
N PHE A 188 -10.19 -11.34 -6.83
CA PHE A 188 -9.80 -11.47 -8.23
C PHE A 188 -10.71 -12.46 -8.97
N LEU A 189 -12.04 -12.29 -8.83
CA LEU A 189 -13.04 -13.19 -9.39
C LEU A 189 -12.76 -13.50 -10.86
N ASN A 190 -12.64 -14.80 -11.15
CA ASN A 190 -12.40 -15.34 -12.49
C ASN A 190 -11.09 -14.89 -13.18
N ALA A 191 -10.17 -14.19 -12.50
CA ALA A 191 -8.91 -13.77 -13.14
C ALA A 191 -8.05 -14.95 -13.62
N ASN A 192 -8.23 -16.14 -13.05
CA ASN A 192 -7.55 -17.36 -13.45
C ASN A 192 -8.15 -18.03 -14.71
N THR A 193 -9.33 -17.62 -15.15
CA THR A 193 -10.04 -18.21 -16.30
C THR A 193 -10.42 -17.18 -17.38
N HIS A 194 -10.27 -15.89 -17.08
CA HIS A 194 -10.62 -14.82 -18.00
C HIS A 194 -9.55 -14.69 -19.10
N SER A 195 -9.98 -14.76 -20.38
CA SER A 195 -9.09 -14.74 -21.56
C SER A 195 -8.19 -13.52 -21.67
N ALA A 196 -8.55 -12.39 -21.07
CA ALA A 196 -7.70 -11.20 -21.03
C ALA A 196 -6.36 -11.45 -20.31
N PHE A 197 -6.25 -12.49 -19.50
CA PHE A 197 -5.05 -12.84 -18.74
C PHE A 197 -4.32 -14.08 -19.26
N ASP A 198 -4.76 -14.69 -20.38
CA ASP A 198 -4.13 -15.88 -20.96
C ASP A 198 -2.62 -15.69 -21.14
N SER A 199 -2.20 -14.51 -21.62
CA SER A 199 -0.79 -14.20 -21.82
C SER A 199 0.01 -14.15 -20.51
N LEU A 200 -0.62 -13.72 -19.40
CA LEU A 200 0.02 -13.70 -18.08
C LEU A 200 0.20 -15.14 -17.55
N TRP A 201 -0.83 -15.96 -17.66
CA TRP A 201 -0.82 -17.35 -17.21
C TRP A 201 0.14 -18.21 -18.01
N GLN A 202 0.04 -18.17 -19.34
CA GLN A 202 0.91 -18.96 -20.24
C GLN A 202 2.39 -18.64 -20.08
N ARG A 203 2.72 -17.42 -19.66
CA ARG A 203 4.11 -16.95 -19.48
C ARG A 203 4.57 -16.96 -18.03
N GLY A 204 3.77 -17.49 -17.09
CA GLY A 204 4.10 -17.52 -15.67
C GLY A 204 4.34 -16.13 -15.06
N ARG A 205 3.52 -15.14 -15.47
CA ARG A 205 3.63 -13.76 -14.99
C ARG A 205 2.77 -13.50 -13.76
N ILE A 206 1.78 -14.32 -13.47
CA ILE A 206 1.16 -14.36 -12.15
C ILE A 206 2.08 -15.20 -11.27
N VAL A 207 2.80 -14.54 -10.36
CA VAL A 207 3.84 -15.21 -9.55
C VAL A 207 3.29 -15.84 -8.27
N GLY A 208 2.09 -15.49 -7.87
CA GLY A 208 1.37 -16.11 -6.77
C GLY A 208 0.25 -15.23 -6.23
N THR A 209 -0.40 -15.76 -5.19
CA THR A 209 -1.52 -15.13 -4.52
C THR A 209 -1.34 -15.14 -3.02
N ARG A 210 -2.01 -14.20 -2.32
CA ARG A 210 -2.10 -14.19 -0.87
C ARG A 210 -3.45 -13.64 -0.43
N ASP A 211 -4.05 -14.23 0.61
CA ASP A 211 -5.28 -13.73 1.22
C ASP A 211 -5.02 -13.43 2.70
N PHE A 212 -5.22 -12.17 3.10
CA PHE A 212 -5.10 -11.70 4.49
C PHE A 212 -6.47 -11.54 5.18
N VAL A 213 -7.56 -11.60 4.42
CA VAL A 213 -8.93 -11.58 4.96
C VAL A 213 -9.32 -12.97 5.43
N ASN A 214 -9.19 -13.97 4.55
CA ASN A 214 -9.48 -15.36 4.83
C ASN A 214 -8.48 -16.29 4.12
N PRO A 215 -7.40 -16.72 4.79
CA PRO A 215 -6.38 -17.58 4.17
C PRO A 215 -6.87 -18.93 3.64
N GLN A 216 -8.11 -19.32 3.94
CA GLN A 216 -8.73 -20.56 3.46
C GLN A 216 -9.59 -20.35 2.21
N SER A 217 -9.82 -19.11 1.80
CA SER A 217 -10.60 -18.80 0.61
C SER A 217 -9.77 -18.91 -0.67
N ASP A 218 -10.49 -18.96 -1.79
CA ASP A 218 -9.93 -18.87 -3.13
C ASP A 218 -10.16 -17.46 -3.67
N ILE A 219 -9.13 -16.64 -3.74
CA ILE A 219 -9.25 -15.24 -4.17
C ILE A 219 -9.89 -15.08 -5.56
N TYR A 220 -9.91 -16.13 -6.36
CA TYR A 220 -10.55 -16.15 -7.68
C TYR A 220 -12.08 -16.39 -7.62
N LYS A 221 -12.63 -16.54 -6.43
CA LYS A 221 -14.07 -16.62 -6.13
C LYS A 221 -14.56 -15.45 -5.30
N GLU A 222 -13.64 -14.58 -4.91
CA GLU A 222 -13.91 -13.38 -4.13
C GLU A 222 -14.26 -12.21 -5.06
N HIS A 223 -14.35 -11.00 -4.53
CA HIS A 223 -14.83 -9.82 -5.25
C HIS A 223 -14.15 -9.59 -6.62
N TYR A 224 -14.88 -9.05 -7.59
CA TYR A 224 -14.43 -8.87 -8.98
C TYR A 224 -13.52 -7.65 -9.21
N HIS A 225 -13.45 -6.72 -8.26
CA HIS A 225 -12.79 -5.42 -8.44
C HIS A 225 -11.31 -5.56 -8.82
N GLY A 226 -10.55 -6.41 -8.15
CA GLY A 226 -9.15 -6.64 -8.48
C GLY A 226 -8.92 -7.27 -9.85
N THR A 227 -9.89 -8.02 -10.40
CA THR A 227 -9.84 -8.50 -11.78
C THR A 227 -9.89 -7.33 -12.77
N MET A 228 -10.81 -6.38 -12.54
CA MET A 228 -10.93 -5.17 -13.34
C MET A 228 -9.65 -4.33 -13.25
N VAL A 229 -9.13 -4.11 -12.04
CA VAL A 229 -7.87 -3.40 -11.75
C VAL A 229 -6.69 -4.06 -12.46
N LEU A 230 -6.49 -5.38 -12.28
CA LEU A 230 -5.40 -6.13 -12.92
C LEU A 230 -5.43 -5.98 -14.44
N SER A 231 -6.62 -5.94 -15.04
CA SER A 231 -6.77 -5.90 -16.49
C SER A 231 -6.27 -4.61 -17.13
N THR A 232 -6.32 -3.49 -16.41
CA THR A 232 -5.82 -2.20 -16.90
C THR A 232 -4.30 -2.15 -16.98
N MET A 233 -3.61 -3.04 -16.24
CA MET A 233 -2.14 -3.20 -16.27
C MET A 233 -1.72 -4.38 -17.14
N GLY A 234 -2.23 -5.57 -16.82
CA GLY A 234 -1.77 -6.86 -17.36
C GLY A 234 -2.65 -7.46 -18.45
N GLY A 235 -3.84 -6.89 -18.69
CA GLY A 235 -4.77 -7.41 -19.68
C GLY A 235 -4.23 -7.37 -21.11
N TYR A 236 -4.57 -8.40 -21.90
CA TYR A 236 -4.19 -8.48 -23.31
C TYR A 236 -5.29 -9.15 -24.13
N VAL A 237 -6.09 -8.33 -24.81
CA VAL A 237 -7.10 -8.76 -25.78
C VAL A 237 -6.86 -7.95 -27.05
N ASP A 238 -6.23 -8.58 -28.05
CA ASP A 238 -5.86 -7.91 -29.30
C ASP A 238 -7.06 -7.20 -29.96
N GLY A 239 -6.88 -5.94 -30.33
CA GLY A 239 -7.93 -5.12 -30.92
C GLY A 239 -8.99 -4.60 -29.95
N ASN A 240 -8.79 -4.77 -28.63
CA ASN A 240 -9.77 -4.32 -27.65
C ASN A 240 -9.13 -3.75 -26.37
N LEU A 241 -8.33 -4.54 -25.66
CA LEU A 241 -7.70 -4.17 -24.40
C LEU A 241 -6.24 -4.57 -24.38
N ILE A 242 -5.35 -3.59 -24.29
CA ILE A 242 -3.95 -3.80 -23.92
C ILE A 242 -3.67 -2.95 -22.69
N GLY A 243 -3.33 -3.61 -21.60
CA GLY A 243 -2.94 -2.97 -20.35
C GLY A 243 -1.61 -2.22 -20.44
N THR A 244 -1.33 -1.40 -19.43
CA THR A 244 -0.14 -0.53 -19.42
C THR A 244 1.18 -1.25 -19.14
N ALA A 245 1.16 -2.48 -18.58
CA ALA A 245 2.35 -3.29 -18.34
C ALA A 245 2.11 -4.79 -18.61
N PRO A 246 1.74 -5.17 -19.86
CA PRO A 246 1.29 -6.55 -20.17
C PRO A 246 2.41 -7.60 -20.03
N ARG A 247 3.65 -7.18 -19.77
CA ARG A 247 4.79 -8.05 -19.54
C ARG A 247 5.38 -7.97 -18.13
N ALA A 248 4.84 -7.17 -17.24
CA ALA A 248 5.19 -7.21 -15.82
C ALA A 248 4.76 -8.54 -15.17
N LYS A 249 5.33 -8.86 -14.02
CA LYS A 249 4.88 -9.95 -13.15
C LYS A 249 3.96 -9.40 -12.07
N TYR A 250 3.04 -10.24 -11.57
CA TYR A 250 2.01 -9.81 -10.64
C TYR A 250 1.90 -10.74 -9.45
N TRP A 251 1.90 -10.16 -8.22
CA TRP A 251 1.34 -10.76 -7.03
C TRP A 251 -0.11 -10.28 -6.87
N LEU A 252 -1.04 -11.20 -6.63
CA LEU A 252 -2.44 -10.89 -6.38
C LEU A 252 -2.73 -11.10 -4.91
N ILE A 253 -3.02 -10.01 -4.20
CA ILE A 253 -3.10 -10.00 -2.73
C ILE A 253 -4.46 -9.47 -2.32
N ARG A 254 -5.25 -10.31 -1.63
CA ARG A 254 -6.52 -9.87 -1.06
C ARG A 254 -6.28 -9.31 0.33
N THR A 255 -6.69 -8.05 0.53
CA THR A 255 -6.58 -7.32 1.79
C THR A 255 -7.93 -6.75 2.26
N GLU A 256 -8.95 -6.79 1.42
CA GLU A 256 -10.27 -6.18 1.60
C GLU A 256 -11.36 -7.23 1.69
N ASP A 257 -12.33 -7.02 2.59
CA ASP A 257 -13.57 -7.78 2.66
C ASP A 257 -14.73 -6.89 2.18
N ALA A 258 -15.13 -7.05 0.92
CA ALA A 258 -16.19 -6.26 0.31
C ALA A 258 -17.55 -6.32 1.05
N ALA A 259 -17.72 -7.25 1.99
CA ALA A 259 -18.92 -7.40 2.80
C ALA A 259 -18.95 -6.51 4.05
N THR A 260 -17.82 -5.94 4.46
CA THR A 260 -17.69 -5.08 5.65
C THR A 260 -16.67 -3.98 5.39
N GLU A 261 -16.79 -2.85 6.08
CA GLU A 261 -15.83 -1.76 6.05
C GLU A 261 -15.36 -1.52 7.49
N GLN A 262 -14.24 -2.09 7.89
CA GLN A 262 -13.71 -1.98 9.24
C GLN A 262 -12.20 -1.73 9.25
N ILE A 263 -11.70 -1.09 10.30
CA ILE A 263 -10.29 -0.69 10.38
C ILE A 263 -9.29 -1.88 10.31
N ILE A 264 -9.75 -3.12 10.47
CA ILE A 264 -8.91 -4.30 10.23
C ILE A 264 -8.35 -4.33 8.80
N GLU A 265 -9.03 -3.75 7.84
CA GLU A 265 -8.62 -3.72 6.43
C GLU A 265 -7.34 -2.91 6.24
N GLU A 266 -7.14 -1.86 7.03
CA GLU A 266 -5.85 -1.15 7.08
C GLU A 266 -4.70 -2.03 7.59
N TYR A 267 -4.98 -2.93 8.54
CA TYR A 267 -4.00 -3.90 9.05
C TYR A 267 -3.77 -5.05 8.05
N ASN A 268 -4.82 -5.51 7.35
CA ASN A 268 -4.68 -6.47 6.25
C ASN A 268 -3.84 -5.87 5.12
N TRP A 269 -4.08 -4.59 4.78
CA TRP A 269 -3.29 -3.84 3.80
C TRP A 269 -1.81 -3.78 4.23
N ALA A 270 -1.54 -3.47 5.49
CA ALA A 270 -0.18 -3.46 6.04
C ALA A 270 0.49 -4.83 5.91
N ALA A 271 -0.23 -5.92 6.22
CA ALA A 271 0.26 -7.29 6.05
C ALA A 271 0.52 -7.62 4.57
N GLY A 272 -0.36 -7.17 3.67
CA GLY A 272 -0.19 -7.30 2.22
C GLY A 272 1.05 -6.56 1.70
N ALA A 273 1.28 -5.34 2.18
CA ALA A 273 2.45 -4.54 1.83
C ALA A 273 3.76 -5.14 2.37
N GLU A 274 3.76 -5.64 3.62
CA GLU A 274 4.90 -6.37 4.19
C GLU A 274 5.23 -7.64 3.41
N PHE A 275 4.21 -8.37 2.97
CA PHE A 275 4.39 -9.54 2.12
C PHE A 275 4.96 -9.14 0.76
N ALA A 276 4.39 -8.13 0.09
CA ALA A 276 4.88 -7.61 -1.19
C ALA A 276 6.35 -7.20 -1.11
N ASP A 277 6.72 -6.50 -0.03
CA ASP A 277 8.10 -6.12 0.26
C ASP A 277 9.03 -7.34 0.36
N SER A 278 8.69 -8.30 1.22
CA SER A 278 9.53 -9.49 1.45
C SER A 278 9.57 -10.44 0.25
N ALA A 279 8.49 -10.54 -0.52
CA ALA A 279 8.42 -11.32 -1.75
C ALA A 279 9.19 -10.68 -2.91
N GLY A 280 9.60 -9.42 -2.79
CA GLY A 280 10.42 -8.70 -3.77
C GLY A 280 9.63 -8.03 -4.87
N ALA A 281 8.42 -7.53 -4.58
CA ALA A 281 7.74 -6.60 -5.47
C ALA A 281 8.54 -5.30 -5.61
N ASP A 282 8.40 -4.64 -6.75
CA ASP A 282 8.98 -3.31 -7.01
C ASP A 282 7.93 -2.22 -6.81
N ILE A 283 6.68 -2.53 -7.15
CA ILE A 283 5.56 -1.61 -7.17
C ILE A 283 4.41 -2.24 -6.39
N ILE A 284 3.71 -1.44 -5.59
CA ILE A 284 2.40 -1.76 -5.05
C ILE A 284 1.38 -0.90 -5.82
N ASN A 285 0.33 -1.52 -6.36
CA ASN A 285 -0.89 -0.84 -6.75
C ASN A 285 -1.96 -1.10 -5.70
N SER A 286 -2.50 -0.02 -5.13
CA SER A 286 -3.62 -0.04 -4.22
C SER A 286 -4.76 0.80 -4.79
N SER A 287 -5.82 0.13 -5.22
CA SER A 287 -7.05 0.77 -5.67
C SER A 287 -8.08 0.85 -4.55
N LEU A 288 -7.59 1.02 -3.33
CA LEU A 288 -8.32 1.02 -2.06
C LEU A 288 -8.12 2.34 -1.35
N GLY A 289 -9.05 2.68 -0.45
CA GLY A 289 -8.91 3.87 0.37
C GLY A 289 -10.02 3.94 1.43
N TYR A 290 -9.67 4.44 2.62
CA TYR A 290 -10.53 4.40 3.80
C TYR A 290 -10.85 5.80 4.28
N THR A 291 -12.10 6.01 4.68
CA THR A 291 -12.60 7.27 5.27
C THR A 291 -13.57 6.98 6.41
N THR A 292 -14.62 6.22 6.14
CA THR A 292 -15.67 5.87 7.08
C THR A 292 -15.78 4.35 7.19
N PHE A 293 -16.13 3.87 8.38
CA PHE A 293 -16.23 2.46 8.69
C PHE A 293 -17.62 2.13 9.25
N ASP A 294 -18.00 0.85 9.22
CA ASP A 294 -19.22 0.32 9.83
C ASP A 294 -19.31 0.66 11.32
N VAL A 295 -18.17 0.76 11.98
CA VAL A 295 -18.03 1.17 13.37
C VAL A 295 -17.63 2.66 13.43
N VAL A 296 -18.59 3.53 13.66
CA VAL A 296 -18.42 5.01 13.62
C VAL A 296 -17.21 5.50 14.41
N GLY A 297 -16.85 4.85 15.52
CA GLY A 297 -15.67 5.19 16.33
C GLY A 297 -14.33 4.90 15.66
N GLN A 298 -14.33 4.24 14.50
CA GLN A 298 -13.14 3.96 13.69
C GLN A 298 -12.97 4.95 12.53
N ASN A 299 -13.97 5.80 12.25
CA ASN A 299 -13.95 6.75 11.13
C ASN A 299 -12.77 7.70 11.22
N HIS A 300 -12.12 7.92 10.07
CA HIS A 300 -11.16 8.99 9.92
C HIS A 300 -11.85 10.35 9.85
N THR A 301 -11.13 11.35 10.29
CA THR A 301 -11.49 12.77 10.16
C THR A 301 -10.54 13.42 9.15
N TYR A 302 -10.89 14.62 8.67
CA TYR A 302 -9.97 15.36 7.80
C TYR A 302 -8.59 15.58 8.45
N GLN A 303 -8.54 15.76 9.77
CA GLN A 303 -7.26 15.96 10.50
C GLN A 303 -6.33 14.74 10.45
N ASP A 304 -6.87 13.55 10.18
CA ASP A 304 -6.10 12.33 10.08
C ASP A 304 -5.38 12.21 8.72
N LEU A 305 -5.80 13.02 7.72
CA LEU A 305 -5.14 13.11 6.40
C LEU A 305 -3.83 13.91 6.46
N ASN A 306 -2.94 13.55 7.36
CA ASN A 306 -1.70 14.28 7.63
C ASN A 306 -0.41 13.48 7.31
N GLY A 307 -0.56 12.30 6.75
CA GLY A 307 0.55 11.43 6.36
C GLY A 307 1.14 10.58 7.50
N ASN A 308 0.62 10.67 8.74
CA ASN A 308 1.22 10.03 9.93
C ASN A 308 0.23 9.44 10.94
N THR A 309 -1.07 9.43 10.66
CA THR A 309 -2.08 8.99 11.64
C THR A 309 -2.62 7.60 11.33
N ALA A 310 -3.17 7.38 10.14
CA ALA A 310 -3.82 6.13 9.80
C ALA A 310 -2.82 4.95 9.71
N PRO A 311 -3.15 3.77 10.25
CA PRO A 311 -2.30 2.58 10.15
C PRO A 311 -1.87 2.26 8.72
N VAL A 312 -2.80 2.33 7.77
CA VAL A 312 -2.51 2.08 6.35
C VAL A 312 -1.52 3.11 5.77
N THR A 313 -1.63 4.37 6.17
CA THR A 313 -0.68 5.42 5.75
C THR A 313 0.71 5.17 6.31
N LEU A 314 0.82 4.78 7.58
CA LEU A 314 2.10 4.39 8.18
C LEU A 314 2.72 3.18 7.47
N ALA A 315 1.91 2.18 7.11
CA ALA A 315 2.38 1.02 6.35
C ALA A 315 2.83 1.40 4.92
N ALA A 316 2.12 2.32 4.26
CA ALA A 316 2.51 2.85 2.94
C ALA A 316 3.84 3.62 3.00
N ASN A 317 4.04 4.42 4.05
CA ASN A 317 5.31 5.09 4.31
C ASN A 317 6.45 4.07 4.49
N MET A 318 6.21 3.01 5.27
CA MET A 318 7.18 1.93 5.44
C MET A 318 7.50 1.24 4.11
N ALA A 319 6.49 0.88 3.31
CA ALA A 319 6.70 0.26 2.00
C ALA A 319 7.57 1.13 1.09
N ALA A 320 7.27 2.42 1.00
CA ALA A 320 8.07 3.39 0.23
C ALA A 320 9.51 3.48 0.75
N SER A 321 9.71 3.48 2.07
CA SER A 321 11.04 3.51 2.69
C SER A 321 11.88 2.25 2.39
N LYS A 322 11.22 1.13 2.05
CA LYS A 322 11.87 -0.12 1.62
C LYS A 322 12.17 -0.16 0.11
N GLY A 323 11.95 0.95 -0.60
CA GLY A 323 12.29 1.11 -2.01
C GLY A 323 11.23 0.59 -2.98
N LEU A 324 9.97 0.49 -2.55
CA LEU A 324 8.84 0.23 -3.43
C LEU A 324 8.25 1.55 -3.94
N VAL A 325 7.76 1.57 -5.17
CA VAL A 325 6.84 2.62 -5.61
C VAL A 325 5.43 2.20 -5.20
N VAL A 326 4.80 2.98 -4.34
CA VAL A 326 3.42 2.74 -3.89
C VAL A 326 2.49 3.67 -4.65
N VAL A 327 1.65 3.11 -5.52
CA VAL A 327 0.68 3.85 -6.33
C VAL A 327 -0.70 3.63 -5.75
N VAL A 328 -1.40 4.71 -5.44
CA VAL A 328 -2.67 4.67 -4.69
C VAL A 328 -3.72 5.51 -5.39
N SER A 329 -4.95 5.03 -5.44
CA SER A 329 -6.11 5.78 -5.90
C SER A 329 -6.43 6.96 -4.96
N ALA A 330 -6.86 8.10 -5.50
CA ALA A 330 -7.17 9.28 -4.70
C ALA A 330 -8.46 9.13 -3.86
N GLY A 331 -9.38 8.26 -4.27
CA GLY A 331 -10.73 8.13 -3.74
C GLY A 331 -11.78 8.65 -4.72
N ASN A 332 -13.05 8.32 -4.46
CA ASN A 332 -14.17 8.61 -5.37
C ASN A 332 -15.22 9.55 -4.72
N ASP A 333 -14.82 10.31 -3.73
CA ASP A 333 -15.68 11.19 -2.95
C ASP A 333 -15.74 12.64 -3.44
N GLY A 334 -15.13 12.97 -4.57
CA GLY A 334 -14.99 14.33 -5.07
C GLY A 334 -16.31 15.11 -5.21
N ASN A 335 -17.42 14.43 -5.39
CA ASN A 335 -18.78 15.00 -5.44
C ASN A 335 -19.63 14.62 -4.22
N SER A 336 -19.04 14.02 -3.18
CA SER A 336 -19.67 13.74 -1.89
C SER A 336 -19.35 14.84 -0.86
N PRO A 337 -20.01 14.88 0.31
CA PRO A 337 -19.67 15.80 1.39
C PRO A 337 -18.23 15.68 1.91
N TRP A 338 -17.61 14.49 1.83
CA TRP A 338 -16.21 14.29 2.20
C TRP A 338 -15.25 14.97 1.24
N HIS A 339 -15.42 14.82 -0.05
CA HIS A 339 -14.67 15.31 -1.23
C HIS A 339 -13.15 15.20 -1.18
N TYR A 340 -12.51 15.03 -0.04
CA TYR A 340 -11.07 14.88 0.10
C TYR A 340 -10.59 13.48 -0.31
N ILE A 341 -9.27 13.36 -0.46
CA ILE A 341 -8.63 12.05 -0.64
C ILE A 341 -8.91 11.13 0.54
N SER A 342 -8.79 9.83 0.33
CA SER A 342 -8.84 8.81 1.38
C SER A 342 -7.43 8.40 1.83
N VAL A 343 -7.27 7.83 3.04
CA VAL A 343 -6.01 7.19 3.41
C VAL A 343 -5.85 5.88 2.63
N PRO A 344 -4.63 5.48 2.17
CA PRO A 344 -3.31 6.07 2.40
C PRO A 344 -2.86 7.09 1.35
N ALA A 345 -3.78 7.64 0.54
CA ALA A 345 -3.44 8.65 -0.49
C ALA A 345 -2.86 9.96 0.11
N ASP A 346 -3.05 10.18 1.42
CA ASP A 346 -2.48 11.30 2.18
C ASP A 346 -0.98 11.13 2.46
N SER A 347 -0.40 9.94 2.28
CA SER A 347 1.03 9.71 2.49
C SER A 347 1.88 10.64 1.61
N PRO A 348 2.96 11.23 2.14
CA PRO A 348 3.90 12.04 1.35
C PRO A 348 4.77 11.20 0.41
N TYR A 349 4.82 9.88 0.60
CA TYR A 349 5.74 8.98 -0.09
C TYR A 349 5.08 8.10 -1.15
N VAL A 350 3.75 8.15 -1.27
CA VAL A 350 3.01 7.43 -2.30
C VAL A 350 2.74 8.32 -3.51
N LEU A 351 2.56 7.70 -4.66
CA LEU A 351 2.07 8.35 -5.87
C LEU A 351 0.54 8.26 -5.90
N THR A 352 -0.13 9.30 -5.45
CA THR A 352 -1.59 9.38 -5.43
C THR A 352 -2.13 9.78 -6.80
N VAL A 353 -3.09 9.01 -7.33
CA VAL A 353 -3.59 9.17 -8.70
C VAL A 353 -5.06 9.55 -8.71
N GLY A 354 -5.35 10.74 -9.20
CA GLY A 354 -6.71 11.23 -9.50
C GLY A 354 -7.23 10.73 -10.84
N ALA A 355 -8.53 10.89 -11.07
CA ALA A 355 -9.20 10.47 -12.28
C ALA A 355 -9.56 11.64 -13.22
N VAL A 356 -9.28 11.44 -14.51
CA VAL A 356 -9.78 12.30 -15.60
C VAL A 356 -10.60 11.49 -16.61
N ASP A 357 -11.37 12.16 -17.46
CA ASP A 357 -12.05 11.57 -18.59
C ASP A 357 -11.16 11.51 -19.85
N ASN A 358 -11.70 11.00 -20.96
CA ASN A 358 -11.00 10.91 -22.24
C ASN A 358 -10.66 12.27 -22.90
N LYS A 359 -11.20 13.37 -22.36
CA LYS A 359 -10.90 14.76 -22.78
C LYS A 359 -9.90 15.43 -21.81
N LYS A 360 -9.33 14.67 -20.86
CA LYS A 360 -8.40 15.15 -19.84
C LYS A 360 -9.05 16.09 -18.81
N MET A 361 -10.38 16.08 -18.69
CA MET A 361 -11.11 16.84 -17.68
C MET A 361 -11.21 16.01 -16.40
N LYS A 362 -10.99 16.65 -15.24
CA LYS A 362 -11.16 15.99 -13.94
C LYS A 362 -12.54 15.34 -13.85
N ALA A 363 -12.60 14.08 -13.47
CA ALA A 363 -13.86 13.39 -13.19
C ALA A 363 -14.49 13.95 -11.90
N ASP A 364 -15.81 14.15 -11.93
CA ASP A 364 -16.51 14.77 -10.79
C ASP A 364 -16.35 14.01 -9.48
N PHE A 365 -16.32 12.67 -9.57
CA PHE A 365 -16.13 11.81 -8.42
C PHE A 365 -14.68 11.78 -7.89
N SER A 366 -13.68 12.17 -8.68
CA SER A 366 -12.29 12.10 -8.23
C SER A 366 -12.04 12.96 -7.02
N SER A 367 -11.69 12.34 -5.90
CA SER A 367 -11.28 13.01 -4.66
C SER A 367 -10.07 13.91 -4.88
N PHE A 368 -9.92 14.92 -4.04
CA PHE A 368 -8.91 15.96 -4.20
C PHE A 368 -8.39 16.46 -2.84
N GLY A 369 -7.33 17.27 -2.88
CA GLY A 369 -6.67 17.84 -1.69
C GLY A 369 -7.28 19.16 -1.23
N PRO A 370 -6.57 19.87 -0.35
CA PRO A 370 -5.27 19.51 0.21
C PRO A 370 -5.38 18.43 1.29
N THR A 371 -4.23 17.86 1.71
CA THR A 371 -4.14 17.14 2.97
C THR A 371 -4.31 18.08 4.16
N ALA A 372 -4.56 17.54 5.37
CA ALA A 372 -4.74 18.35 6.58
C ALA A 372 -3.49 19.20 6.94
N ASP A 373 -2.31 18.74 6.56
CA ASP A 373 -1.03 19.44 6.71
C ASP A 373 -0.66 20.31 5.48
N GLY A 374 -1.61 20.51 4.55
CA GLY A 374 -1.54 21.48 3.45
C GLY A 374 -0.81 21.00 2.20
N ARG A 375 -0.47 19.70 2.06
CA ARG A 375 0.17 19.18 0.85
C ARG A 375 -0.84 19.04 -0.29
N ILE A 376 -0.34 19.30 -1.51
CA ILE A 376 -1.11 19.08 -2.75
C ILE A 376 -1.31 17.57 -2.95
N LYS A 377 -2.56 17.19 -3.19
CA LYS A 377 -3.02 15.87 -3.61
C LYS A 377 -4.25 16.01 -4.55
N PRO A 378 -4.46 15.05 -5.49
CA PRO A 378 -3.57 13.94 -5.84
C PRO A 378 -2.21 14.41 -6.32
N ASP A 379 -1.25 13.49 -6.48
CA ASP A 379 0.03 13.86 -7.10
C ASP A 379 -0.12 14.05 -8.61
N VAL A 380 -0.77 13.11 -9.29
CA VAL A 380 -0.96 13.09 -10.75
C VAL A 380 -2.34 12.54 -11.10
N CYS A 381 -2.70 12.61 -12.38
CA CYS A 381 -3.95 12.05 -12.89
C CYS A 381 -3.72 11.11 -14.07
N ALA A 382 -4.64 10.14 -14.22
CA ALA A 382 -4.78 9.31 -15.41
C ALA A 382 -6.26 9.10 -15.72
N MET A 383 -6.57 8.42 -16.84
CA MET A 383 -7.95 8.15 -17.21
C MET A 383 -8.60 7.23 -16.20
N GLY A 384 -9.66 7.70 -15.52
CA GLY A 384 -10.44 6.94 -14.56
C GLY A 384 -11.95 7.02 -14.85
N LYS A 385 -12.37 7.78 -15.86
CA LYS A 385 -13.77 7.86 -16.30
C LYS A 385 -13.90 7.28 -17.70
N GLY A 386 -14.69 6.21 -17.81
CA GLY A 386 -14.85 5.44 -19.05
C GLY A 386 -13.62 4.58 -19.38
N THR A 387 -12.89 4.11 -18.37
CA THR A 387 -11.69 3.26 -18.53
C THR A 387 -12.08 1.90 -19.06
N VAL A 388 -11.42 1.46 -20.13
CA VAL A 388 -11.60 0.14 -20.74
C VAL A 388 -10.88 -0.92 -19.89
N LEU A 389 -11.57 -2.00 -19.57
CA LEU A 389 -11.09 -3.06 -18.68
C LEU A 389 -11.79 -4.40 -18.98
N ALA A 390 -11.27 -5.48 -18.39
CA ALA A 390 -11.93 -6.78 -18.39
C ALA A 390 -12.95 -6.84 -17.26
N ILE A 391 -14.17 -7.22 -17.56
CA ILE A 391 -15.22 -7.45 -16.55
C ILE A 391 -15.29 -8.94 -16.22
N ALA A 392 -15.56 -9.27 -14.96
CA ALA A 392 -15.47 -10.65 -14.45
C ALA A 392 -16.40 -11.67 -15.16
N THR A 393 -17.33 -11.21 -16.00
CA THR A 393 -18.21 -12.05 -16.82
C THR A 393 -17.53 -12.63 -18.07
N GLY A 394 -16.25 -12.31 -18.32
CA GLY A 394 -15.47 -12.88 -19.43
C GLY A 394 -15.35 -11.98 -20.66
N THR A 395 -15.86 -10.74 -20.61
CA THR A 395 -15.78 -9.76 -21.71
C THR A 395 -14.99 -8.52 -21.29
N THR A 396 -14.86 -7.55 -22.20
CA THR A 396 -14.35 -6.21 -21.90
C THR A 396 -15.49 -5.23 -21.79
N GLY A 397 -15.31 -4.23 -20.96
CA GLY A 397 -16.28 -3.15 -20.72
C GLY A 397 -15.59 -1.85 -20.36
N THR A 398 -16.37 -0.89 -19.90
CA THR A 398 -15.87 0.36 -19.33
C THR A 398 -16.41 0.55 -17.93
N SER A 399 -15.62 1.19 -17.07
CA SER A 399 -16.06 1.58 -15.73
C SER A 399 -15.43 2.91 -15.31
N ASN A 400 -15.89 3.44 -14.16
CA ASN A 400 -15.47 4.70 -13.58
C ASN A 400 -14.86 4.44 -12.20
N GLY A 401 -13.83 5.22 -11.86
CA GLY A 401 -13.18 5.17 -10.55
C GLY A 401 -11.71 5.55 -10.62
N THR A 402 -11.20 6.19 -9.58
CA THR A 402 -9.76 6.36 -9.36
C THR A 402 -9.07 5.01 -9.20
N SER A 403 -9.84 3.98 -8.85
CA SER A 403 -9.42 2.56 -8.85
C SER A 403 -8.88 2.08 -10.20
N PHE A 404 -9.20 2.75 -11.30
CA PHE A 404 -8.72 2.41 -12.64
C PHE A 404 -7.65 3.37 -13.15
N SER A 405 -7.60 4.61 -12.68
CA SER A 405 -6.50 5.53 -12.99
C SER A 405 -5.20 5.13 -12.27
N SER A 406 -5.28 4.68 -11.02
CA SER A 406 -4.14 4.20 -10.26
C SER A 406 -3.39 3.04 -10.95
N PRO A 407 -4.02 1.95 -11.35
CA PRO A 407 -3.31 0.85 -12.00
C PRO A 407 -2.78 1.23 -13.40
N LEU A 408 -3.46 2.08 -14.17
CA LEU A 408 -2.87 2.61 -15.41
C LEU A 408 -1.52 3.29 -15.14
N MET A 409 -1.45 4.06 -14.06
CA MET A 409 -0.22 4.72 -13.61
C MET A 409 0.81 3.70 -13.13
N ALA A 410 0.42 2.72 -12.30
CA ALA A 410 1.33 1.69 -11.77
C ALA A 410 1.99 0.87 -12.90
N GLY A 411 1.23 0.51 -13.94
CA GLY A 411 1.78 -0.19 -15.10
C GLY A 411 2.75 0.69 -15.89
N MET A 412 2.43 1.98 -16.09
CA MET A 412 3.34 2.91 -16.75
C MET A 412 4.61 3.18 -15.95
N VAL A 413 4.52 3.23 -14.62
CA VAL A 413 5.68 3.27 -13.71
C VAL A 413 6.58 2.06 -13.93
N ALA A 414 6.02 0.85 -14.09
CA ALA A 414 6.81 -0.34 -14.40
C ALA A 414 7.53 -0.21 -15.75
N CYS A 415 6.88 0.32 -16.79
CA CYS A 415 7.52 0.55 -18.09
C CYS A 415 8.63 1.59 -18.02
N LEU A 416 8.42 2.68 -17.26
CA LEU A 416 9.43 3.70 -17.04
C LEU A 416 10.63 3.14 -16.27
N TRP A 417 10.37 2.35 -15.23
CA TRP A 417 11.45 1.76 -14.44
C TRP A 417 12.23 0.70 -15.22
N GLN A 418 11.56 -0.05 -16.11
CA GLN A 418 12.25 -0.91 -17.08
C GLN A 418 13.19 -0.10 -17.99
N ALA A 419 12.78 1.09 -18.43
CA ALA A 419 13.60 2.00 -19.27
C ALA A 419 14.74 2.66 -18.46
N LYS A 420 14.59 2.80 -17.16
CA LYS A 420 15.51 3.51 -16.24
C LYS A 420 15.90 2.62 -15.03
N PRO A 421 16.52 1.45 -15.24
CA PRO A 421 16.69 0.44 -14.18
C PRO A 421 17.68 0.84 -13.08
N SER A 422 18.46 1.90 -13.27
CA SER A 422 19.42 2.41 -12.28
C SER A 422 18.78 3.40 -11.28
N LEU A 423 17.57 3.87 -11.54
CA LEU A 423 16.91 4.86 -10.69
C LEU A 423 16.28 4.19 -9.46
N THR A 424 16.25 4.93 -8.36
CA THR A 424 15.52 4.54 -7.16
C THR A 424 14.03 4.73 -7.35
N ALA A 425 13.20 4.10 -6.51
CA ALA A 425 11.75 4.28 -6.49
C ALA A 425 11.34 5.75 -6.42
N GLN A 426 12.00 6.52 -5.55
CA GLN A 426 11.72 7.94 -5.40
C GLN A 426 12.09 8.75 -6.63
N GLN A 427 13.22 8.44 -7.28
CA GLN A 427 13.62 9.10 -8.54
C GLN A 427 12.63 8.81 -9.68
N ILE A 428 12.07 7.61 -9.72
CA ILE A 428 10.98 7.27 -10.67
C ILE A 428 9.74 8.11 -10.39
N VAL A 429 9.30 8.21 -9.13
CA VAL A 429 8.15 9.06 -8.76
C VAL A 429 8.38 10.52 -9.13
N GLU A 430 9.58 11.03 -8.90
CA GLU A 430 9.92 12.42 -9.27
C GLU A 430 9.92 12.63 -10.79
N LEU A 431 10.41 11.68 -11.59
CA LEU A 431 10.31 11.75 -13.05
C LEU A 431 8.87 11.76 -13.52
N VAL A 432 8.00 10.96 -12.91
CA VAL A 432 6.57 10.95 -13.23
C VAL A 432 5.96 12.31 -12.94
N LYS A 433 6.21 12.90 -11.78
CA LYS A 433 5.72 14.24 -11.42
C LYS A 433 6.27 15.32 -12.34
N SER A 434 7.60 15.32 -12.56
CA SER A 434 8.25 16.36 -13.34
C SER A 434 7.92 16.35 -14.84
N SER A 435 7.45 15.21 -15.37
CA SER A 435 6.95 15.11 -16.75
C SER A 435 5.48 15.47 -16.90
N SER A 436 4.81 15.82 -15.81
CA SER A 436 3.36 16.04 -15.81
C SER A 436 2.98 17.41 -16.33
N SER A 437 1.80 17.50 -16.95
CA SER A 437 1.32 18.64 -17.73
C SER A 437 1.16 19.96 -16.95
N ASN A 438 1.09 19.88 -15.60
CA ASN A 438 0.90 21.03 -14.72
C ASN A 438 2.02 21.14 -13.67
N TYR A 439 3.22 20.64 -13.98
CA TYR A 439 4.32 20.54 -13.02
C TYR A 439 4.72 21.88 -12.39
N THR A 440 4.70 22.97 -13.18
CA THR A 440 5.14 24.29 -12.73
C THR A 440 4.09 25.06 -11.92
N SER A 441 2.82 24.59 -11.93
CA SER A 441 1.71 25.24 -11.22
C SER A 441 0.70 24.18 -10.72
N PRO A 442 1.12 23.24 -9.85
CA PRO A 442 0.25 22.18 -9.38
C PRO A 442 -0.89 22.73 -8.52
N ASP A 443 -2.02 22.02 -8.54
CA ASP A 443 -3.23 22.38 -7.79
C ASP A 443 -3.77 21.18 -6.98
N ASN A 444 -4.73 21.45 -6.08
CA ASN A 444 -5.33 20.40 -5.26
C ASN A 444 -6.35 19.54 -6.01
N SER A 445 -6.65 19.85 -7.25
CA SER A 445 -7.70 19.19 -8.06
C SER A 445 -7.13 18.07 -8.92
N THR A 446 -6.00 18.35 -9.57
CA THR A 446 -5.32 17.46 -10.53
C THR A 446 -3.85 17.23 -10.21
N GLY A 447 -3.36 17.82 -9.12
CA GLY A 447 -1.97 17.74 -8.73
C GLY A 447 -1.03 18.35 -9.76
N TYR A 448 0.03 17.63 -10.07
CA TYR A 448 0.97 18.00 -11.14
C TYR A 448 0.40 17.72 -12.55
N GLY A 449 -0.83 17.21 -12.66
CA GLY A 449 -1.49 16.96 -13.94
C GLY A 449 -1.26 15.54 -14.46
N ILE A 450 -1.27 15.40 -15.79
CA ILE A 450 -1.15 14.11 -16.48
C ILE A 450 0.30 13.91 -16.92
N PRO A 451 0.99 12.83 -16.48
CA PRO A 451 2.37 12.54 -16.85
C PRO A 451 2.56 12.22 -18.33
N ASP A 452 3.67 12.66 -18.88
CA ASP A 452 4.20 12.23 -20.17
C ASP A 452 5.33 11.22 -19.99
N PHE A 453 5.02 9.94 -20.11
CA PHE A 453 6.01 8.86 -19.91
C PHE A 453 7.06 8.80 -21.03
N ALA A 454 6.76 9.27 -22.23
CA ALA A 454 7.77 9.38 -23.29
C ALA A 454 8.82 10.43 -22.91
N GLN A 455 8.39 11.60 -22.44
CA GLN A 455 9.28 12.63 -21.91
C GLN A 455 10.06 12.10 -20.69
N ALA A 456 9.39 11.49 -19.71
CA ALA A 456 10.04 10.92 -18.52
C ALA A 456 11.13 9.90 -18.89
N SER A 457 10.89 9.07 -19.92
CA SER A 457 11.85 8.06 -20.36
C SER A 457 13.13 8.63 -20.98
N THR A 458 13.07 9.81 -21.56
CA THR A 458 14.23 10.50 -22.17
C THR A 458 14.89 11.50 -21.22
N SER A 459 14.17 11.97 -20.20
CA SER A 459 14.70 12.91 -19.20
C SER A 459 15.81 12.27 -18.38
N SER A 460 16.85 13.00 -18.12
CA SER A 460 17.81 12.68 -17.05
C SER A 460 17.22 13.17 -15.74
N VAL A 461 17.33 12.35 -14.67
CA VAL A 461 17.22 12.91 -13.34
C VAL A 461 18.43 13.83 -13.19
N THR A 462 18.21 15.12 -13.34
CA THR A 462 19.16 16.06 -12.82
C THR A 462 19.14 15.79 -11.32
N GLU A 463 20.21 15.19 -10.78
CA GLU A 463 20.43 15.30 -9.36
C GLU A 463 20.32 16.78 -9.08
N ALA A 464 19.17 17.20 -8.54
CA ALA A 464 19.14 18.45 -7.85
C ALA A 464 20.23 18.25 -6.80
N ARG A 465 21.42 18.80 -7.04
CA ARG A 465 22.34 19.06 -5.96
C ARG A 465 21.52 19.93 -5.03
N SER A 466 20.83 19.27 -4.11
CA SER A 466 20.28 19.92 -2.96
C SER A 466 21.49 20.51 -2.30
N SER A 467 21.68 21.82 -2.51
CA SER A 467 22.64 22.55 -1.71
C SER A 467 22.12 22.44 -0.28
N ILE A 468 22.66 21.46 0.46
CA ILE A 468 22.34 21.36 1.87
C ILE A 468 23.00 22.57 2.50
N GLU A 469 22.17 23.48 2.96
CA GLU A 469 22.62 24.67 3.66
C GLU A 469 22.51 24.43 5.17
N LEU A 470 23.58 24.76 5.88
CA LEU A 470 23.66 24.70 7.32
C LEU A 470 23.73 26.10 7.87
N TRP A 471 22.86 26.48 8.79
CA TRP A 471 22.91 27.76 9.47
C TRP A 471 22.32 27.72 10.89
N PRO A 472 22.69 28.65 11.79
CA PRO A 472 23.87 29.49 11.64
C PRO A 472 25.13 28.64 11.55
N ASN A 473 26.11 29.08 10.81
CA ASN A 473 27.42 28.46 10.79
C ASN A 473 28.48 29.60 10.80
N PRO A 474 29.14 29.85 11.91
CA PRO A 474 29.21 29.04 13.15
C PRO A 474 27.93 28.99 13.98
N PHE A 475 27.71 27.86 14.69
CA PHE A 475 26.53 27.61 15.52
C PHE A 475 26.85 27.58 17.04
N ALA A 476 25.85 27.84 17.87
CA ALA A 476 25.94 27.70 19.33
C ALA A 476 25.25 26.39 19.82
N SER A 477 23.95 26.38 19.98
CA SER A 477 23.17 25.24 20.50
C SER A 477 22.17 24.70 19.48
N GLU A 478 21.93 25.41 18.39
CA GLU A 478 20.96 25.06 17.37
C GLU A 478 21.56 25.11 15.98
N ILE A 479 21.18 24.16 15.15
CA ILE A 479 21.56 24.08 13.75
C ILE A 479 20.27 23.88 12.93
N PHE A 480 20.11 24.67 11.90
CA PHE A 480 19.09 24.46 10.88
C PHE A 480 19.72 23.90 9.61
N ILE A 481 19.12 22.85 9.08
CA ILE A 481 19.56 22.20 7.85
C ILE A 481 18.45 22.39 6.81
N ARG A 482 18.75 23.10 5.72
CA ARG A 482 17.82 23.21 4.59
C ARG A 482 18.12 22.11 3.59
N LEU A 483 17.11 21.31 3.28
CA LEU A 483 17.22 20.19 2.35
C LEU A 483 16.74 20.53 0.93
N GLY A 484 16.23 21.75 0.73
CA GLY A 484 15.66 22.18 -0.56
C GLY A 484 14.32 21.52 -0.93
N LYS A 485 13.82 20.59 -0.10
CA LYS A 485 12.53 19.91 -0.27
C LYS A 485 11.83 19.79 1.09
N SER A 486 10.52 20.05 1.11
CA SER A 486 9.66 19.92 2.29
C SER A 486 9.37 18.46 2.60
N PHE A 487 9.16 18.16 3.88
CA PHE A 487 8.73 16.85 4.38
C PHE A 487 9.65 15.68 4.02
N MET A 488 10.94 15.94 3.88
CA MET A 488 11.97 14.93 3.56
C MET A 488 12.47 14.26 4.83
N PRO A 489 12.38 12.91 4.94
CA PRO A 489 13.06 12.21 6.01
C PRO A 489 14.57 12.26 5.82
N ALA A 490 15.27 12.56 6.89
CA ALA A 490 16.72 12.58 6.94
C ALA A 490 17.22 11.90 8.21
N ASN A 491 18.27 11.10 8.07
CA ASN A 491 19.08 10.66 9.19
C ASN A 491 20.29 11.56 9.26
N ILE A 492 20.45 12.28 10.36
CA ILE A 492 21.54 13.24 10.56
C ILE A 492 22.44 12.71 11.67
N SER A 493 23.71 12.54 11.35
CA SER A 493 24.75 12.15 12.32
C SER A 493 25.82 13.24 12.38
N ILE A 494 26.20 13.63 13.59
CA ILE A 494 27.25 14.64 13.85
C ILE A 494 28.48 13.90 14.38
N PHE A 495 29.62 14.14 13.73
CA PHE A 495 30.91 13.55 14.09
C PHE A 495 31.93 14.62 14.41
N THR A 496 32.89 14.31 15.28
CA THR A 496 34.14 15.06 15.38
C THR A 496 34.97 14.88 14.11
N THR A 497 36.00 15.74 13.93
CA THR A 497 36.95 15.56 12.81
C THR A 497 37.79 14.29 12.92
N SER A 498 37.85 13.65 14.10
CA SER A 498 38.45 12.33 14.31
C SER A 498 37.52 11.15 14.04
N GLY A 499 36.27 11.40 13.62
CA GLY A 499 35.30 10.37 13.28
C GLY A 499 34.47 9.84 14.47
N GLN A 500 34.59 10.43 15.67
CA GLN A 500 33.76 10.04 16.81
C GLN A 500 32.33 10.55 16.61
N LEU A 501 31.34 9.65 16.71
CA LEU A 501 29.93 10.00 16.67
C LEU A 501 29.51 10.75 17.94
N ILE A 502 28.88 11.90 17.78
CA ILE A 502 28.36 12.76 18.85
C ILE A 502 26.85 12.59 19.01
N LEU A 503 26.11 12.63 17.89
CA LEU A 503 24.64 12.62 17.88
C LEU A 503 24.15 11.96 16.60
N THR A 504 23.08 11.20 16.71
CA THR A 504 22.27 10.79 15.55
C THR A 504 20.82 11.18 15.80
N LYS A 505 20.19 11.79 14.81
CA LYS A 505 18.78 12.19 14.83
C LYS A 505 18.09 11.80 13.52
N ASN A 506 16.99 11.09 13.64
CA ASN A 506 16.02 10.95 12.54
C ASN A 506 15.07 12.14 12.62
N ALA A 507 14.88 12.84 11.54
CA ALA A 507 14.00 13.99 11.46
C ALA A 507 13.35 14.07 10.08
N ILE A 508 12.22 14.77 10.00
CA ILE A 508 11.54 15.11 8.75
C ILE A 508 11.63 16.62 8.60
N SER A 509 12.01 17.10 7.41
CA SER A 509 12.00 18.54 7.15
C SER A 509 10.57 19.09 7.21
N ASP A 510 10.44 20.32 7.68
CA ASP A 510 9.16 21.03 7.73
C ASP A 510 8.64 21.43 6.34
N GLY A 511 7.52 22.17 6.30
CA GLY A 511 6.92 22.69 5.06
C GLY A 511 7.82 23.66 4.27
N THR A 512 8.91 24.16 4.87
CA THR A 512 9.92 25.01 4.23
C THR A 512 11.16 24.25 3.78
N GLY A 513 11.20 22.94 4.04
CA GLY A 513 12.36 22.08 3.75
C GLY A 513 13.48 22.19 4.79
N GLN A 514 13.18 22.64 6.02
CA GLN A 514 14.15 22.81 7.11
C GLN A 514 14.04 21.67 8.15
N ILE A 515 15.18 21.33 8.73
CA ILE A 515 15.28 20.48 9.92
C ILE A 515 16.03 21.25 11.00
N GLU A 516 15.44 21.30 12.19
CA GLU A 516 16.08 21.84 13.38
C GLU A 516 16.79 20.75 14.17
N ILE A 517 18.04 20.97 14.53
CA ILE A 517 18.86 20.09 15.36
C ILE A 517 19.34 20.86 16.61
N ASN A 518 18.89 20.42 17.76
CA ASN A 518 19.43 20.85 19.03
C ASN A 518 20.71 20.08 19.33
N VAL A 519 21.82 20.80 19.49
CA VAL A 519 23.13 20.24 19.76
C VAL A 519 23.45 20.41 21.26
N PRO A 520 24.05 19.40 21.93
CA PRO A 520 24.39 19.52 23.34
C PRO A 520 25.28 20.75 23.63
N ASN A 521 24.94 21.49 24.69
CA ASN A 521 25.66 22.70 25.07
C ASN A 521 27.12 22.41 25.50
N GLU A 522 27.33 21.21 26.05
CA GLU A 522 28.64 20.74 26.51
C GLU A 522 29.60 20.37 25.37
N LEU A 523 29.10 20.40 24.12
CA LEU A 523 29.93 20.08 22.97
C LEU A 523 31.10 21.10 22.85
N PRO A 524 32.37 20.67 22.80
CA PRO A 524 33.53 21.57 22.70
C PRO A 524 33.44 22.46 21.45
N LYS A 525 34.04 23.65 21.54
CA LYS A 525 34.25 24.51 20.36
C LYS A 525 35.15 23.81 19.36
N GLY A 526 34.77 23.87 18.08
CA GLY A 526 35.55 23.20 17.05
C GLY A 526 34.79 22.93 15.76
N ILE A 527 35.42 22.17 14.89
CA ILE A 527 34.85 21.74 13.59
C ILE A 527 34.21 20.37 13.76
N TYR A 528 33.00 20.24 13.22
CA TYR A 528 32.21 19.02 13.20
C TYR A 528 31.78 18.67 11.78
N ILE A 529 31.66 17.38 11.50
CA ILE A 529 31.18 16.87 10.23
C ILE A 529 29.74 16.37 10.45
N LEU A 530 28.80 16.96 9.75
CA LEU A 530 27.41 16.49 9.69
C LEU A 530 27.28 15.58 8.49
N SER A 531 26.97 14.32 8.74
CA SER A 531 26.58 13.36 7.71
C SER A 531 25.06 13.32 7.67
N ILE A 532 24.48 13.65 6.53
CA ILE A 532 23.04 13.76 6.33
C ILE A 532 22.67 12.74 5.27
N HIS A 533 21.95 11.70 5.67
CA HIS A 533 21.44 10.67 4.78
C HIS A 533 20.00 10.99 4.40
N ILE A 534 19.76 11.22 3.10
CA ILE A 534 18.45 11.56 2.55
C ILE A 534 18.25 10.73 1.27
N SER A 535 17.14 10.00 1.20
CA SER A 535 16.73 9.33 -0.04
C SER A 535 17.84 8.48 -0.69
N GLY A 536 18.59 7.74 0.14
CA GLY A 536 19.69 6.89 -0.33
C GLY A 536 21.02 7.61 -0.61
N ASN A 537 21.07 8.94 -0.48
CA ASN A 537 22.28 9.74 -0.71
C ASN A 537 22.87 10.23 0.62
N ASN A 538 24.20 10.19 0.71
CA ASN A 538 24.95 10.77 1.84
C ASN A 538 25.51 12.12 1.44
N TYR A 539 25.23 13.13 2.27
CA TYR A 539 25.77 14.47 2.15
C TYR A 539 26.63 14.75 3.39
N HIS A 540 27.74 15.45 3.18
CA HIS A 540 28.61 15.86 4.28
C HIS A 540 28.73 17.37 4.27
N VAL A 541 28.41 17.98 5.41
CA VAL A 541 28.50 19.43 5.60
C VAL A 541 29.38 19.71 6.84
N THR A 542 30.21 20.69 6.75
CA THR A 542 31.04 21.11 7.86
C THR A 542 30.34 22.18 8.69
N GLY A 543 30.21 21.94 9.99
CA GLY A 543 29.71 22.88 10.98
C GLY A 543 30.81 23.35 11.92
N ILE A 544 30.76 24.62 12.34
CA ILE A 544 31.71 25.23 13.28
C ILE A 544 30.96 25.57 14.57
N LYS A 545 31.27 24.91 15.68
CA LYS A 545 30.77 25.23 17.02
C LYS A 545 31.54 26.38 17.62
N GLN A 546 30.83 27.43 18.07
CA GLN A 546 31.40 28.60 18.81
C GLN A 546 31.51 28.36 20.29
#